data_1e2366520d8b8493d73e7b1914d49646
#
_entry.id   1e2366520d8b8493d73e7b1914d49646
#
_cell.length_a   1.000
_cell.length_b   1.000
_cell.length_c   1.000
_cell.angle_alpha   90.00
_cell.angle_beta   90.00
_cell.angle_gamma   90.00
#
_symmetry.space_group_name_H-M   'P 1'
#
loop_
_entity.id
_entity.type
_entity.pdbx_description
1 polymer ?
#
loop_
_entity_poly.entity_id
_entity_poly.type
_entity_poly.pdbx_seq_one_letter_code
_entity_poly.pdbx_strand_id
1 'polypeptide(L)'
;LTPPLILVTGATGYIASRLIPRLLDSGYRVRALARNPRRLYGRAWFDQIDVVQADVTLPHTLPAALEGVHTAYYLVHNMAQGRGYTALELESARAFASAAEQAGVEHIIYLGGLADPEQHLAPHMRSRIETGRVLRGGKVPVTEFRAGVIAGSGSISFEMIRFMTELFPVVPGPAWLKNKSQPIAIQNVIDYLLAALTNPNGRGGVFEIGGLQTYTYADLMLRYARARGLKRRMFLLPGIPVWFMALGVALMTPVPYPIAYALIGGLSADSVVKHPEALQAFPEVKLIDFDAAVRDALQRTHPDHIERVWLDGRPGAKSLKHEGCFILHLDTYLGEGVGVREFRQIRFGSLWLERGSRSHTLFFSPSGLPGFLYWYLLYPFHWLWLRWRGKRP
;
A
#
# COMPACT_ATOMS: atom_id res chain seq x y z
N LEU A 1 25.69 10.93 20.75
CA LEU A 1 25.81 10.15 19.51
C LEU A 1 24.72 10.64 18.55
N THR A 2 25.10 10.93 17.31
CA THR A 2 24.15 11.30 16.26
C THR A 2 23.27 10.08 15.93
N PRO A 3 21.93 10.21 15.88
CA PRO A 3 21.06 9.09 15.53
C PRO A 3 21.43 8.49 14.17
N PRO A 4 21.33 7.17 14.00
CA PRO A 4 21.65 6.51 12.73
C PRO A 4 20.73 7.00 11.61
N LEU A 5 21.29 7.12 10.41
CA LEU A 5 20.56 7.50 9.21
C LEU A 5 19.91 6.24 8.60
N ILE A 6 18.60 6.29 8.44
CA ILE A 6 17.79 5.21 7.87
C ILE A 6 17.33 5.59 6.47
N LEU A 7 17.68 4.79 5.47
CA LEU A 7 17.16 4.96 4.11
C LEU A 7 15.83 4.23 3.96
N VAL A 8 14.83 4.91 3.40
CA VAL A 8 13.54 4.29 3.02
C VAL A 8 13.38 4.40 1.51
N THR A 9 13.47 3.25 0.80
CA THR A 9 13.14 3.19 -0.63
C THR A 9 11.64 3.06 -0.81
N GLY A 10 11.12 3.43 -2.01
CA GLY A 10 9.69 3.40 -2.24
C GLY A 10 8.90 4.37 -1.35
N ALA A 11 9.48 5.50 -0.98
CA ALA A 11 8.96 6.47 -0.01
C ALA A 11 7.57 7.02 -0.36
N THR A 12 7.17 6.98 -1.63
CA THR A 12 5.81 7.36 -2.08
C THR A 12 4.78 6.24 -1.89
N GLY A 13 5.19 5.06 -1.43
CA GLY A 13 4.34 3.87 -1.30
C GLY A 13 3.56 3.82 0.01
N TYR A 14 2.60 2.90 0.06
CA TYR A 14 1.69 2.69 1.18
C TYR A 14 2.40 2.38 2.51
N ILE A 15 3.37 1.45 2.49
CA ILE A 15 4.11 1.06 3.70
C ILE A 15 5.02 2.19 4.17
N ALA A 16 5.79 2.77 3.24
CA ALA A 16 6.75 3.81 3.56
C ALA A 16 6.08 5.07 4.15
N SER A 17 4.91 5.47 3.65
CA SER A 17 4.18 6.63 4.16
C SER A 17 3.74 6.48 5.62
N ARG A 18 3.62 5.23 6.11
CA ARG A 18 3.28 4.92 7.51
C ARG A 18 4.50 4.62 8.37
N LEU A 19 5.56 4.12 7.75
CA LEU A 19 6.81 3.82 8.43
C LEU A 19 7.60 5.09 8.77
N ILE A 20 7.70 6.03 7.82
CA ILE A 20 8.51 7.24 7.98
C ILE A 20 8.13 8.05 9.23
N PRO A 21 6.84 8.39 9.49
CA PRO A 21 6.46 9.09 10.73
C PRO A 21 6.91 8.34 11.99
N ARG A 22 6.73 7.02 12.01
CA ARG A 22 7.10 6.18 13.17
C ARG A 22 8.62 6.12 13.39
N LEU A 23 9.42 6.16 12.32
CA LEU A 23 10.88 6.28 12.43
C LEU A 23 11.28 7.62 13.04
N LEU A 24 10.66 8.71 12.60
CA LEU A 24 10.89 10.05 13.13
C LEU A 24 10.48 10.15 14.60
N ASP A 25 9.30 9.64 14.97
CA ASP A 25 8.81 9.57 16.35
C ASP A 25 9.74 8.75 17.25
N SER A 26 10.45 7.76 16.69
CA SER A 26 11.45 6.95 17.37
C SER A 26 12.85 7.60 17.41
N GLY A 27 12.99 8.82 16.91
CA GLY A 27 14.22 9.62 16.97
C GLY A 27 15.26 9.29 15.89
N TYR A 28 14.91 8.53 14.85
CA TYR A 28 15.82 8.22 13.74
C TYR A 28 15.88 9.38 12.75
N ARG A 29 17.05 9.55 12.13
CA ARG A 29 17.20 10.38 10.94
C ARG A 29 16.75 9.57 9.73
N VAL A 30 15.91 10.14 8.88
CA VAL A 30 15.34 9.43 7.74
C VAL A 30 15.75 10.10 6.43
N ARG A 31 16.24 9.28 5.48
CA ARG A 31 16.42 9.63 4.08
C ARG A 31 15.40 8.88 3.23
N ALA A 32 14.63 9.61 2.43
CA ALA A 32 13.67 9.04 1.50
C ALA A 32 14.24 8.98 0.08
N LEU A 33 14.30 7.79 -0.52
CA LEU A 33 14.63 7.62 -1.92
C LEU A 33 13.36 7.72 -2.76
N ALA A 34 13.29 8.68 -3.67
CA ALA A 34 12.15 8.86 -4.55
C ALA A 34 12.58 9.18 -6.00
N ARG A 35 11.96 8.52 -6.99
CA ARG A 35 12.16 8.83 -8.42
C ARG A 35 11.71 10.24 -8.78
N ASN A 36 10.68 10.71 -8.13
CA ASN A 36 10.16 12.05 -8.25
C ASN A 36 9.88 12.61 -6.83
N PRO A 37 10.80 13.42 -6.27
CA PRO A 37 10.66 14.02 -4.95
C PRO A 37 9.38 14.84 -4.76
N ARG A 38 8.88 15.46 -5.83
CA ARG A 38 7.63 16.24 -5.78
C ARG A 38 6.44 15.43 -5.30
N ARG A 39 6.49 14.08 -5.42
CA ARG A 39 5.46 13.16 -4.93
C ARG A 39 5.40 13.06 -3.41
N LEU A 40 6.37 13.60 -2.71
CA LEU A 40 6.42 13.66 -1.25
C LEU A 40 5.93 14.99 -0.70
N TYR A 41 5.80 16.03 -1.55
CA TYR A 41 5.35 17.36 -1.12
C TYR A 41 3.95 17.28 -0.47
N GLY A 42 3.76 18.07 0.59
CA GLY A 42 2.51 18.11 1.34
C GLY A 42 2.31 16.98 2.35
N ARG A 43 3.28 16.06 2.48
CA ARG A 43 3.32 15.13 3.61
C ARG A 43 3.71 15.89 4.88
N ALA A 44 3.02 15.65 5.99
CA ALA A 44 3.26 16.34 7.27
C ALA A 44 4.71 16.21 7.79
N TRP A 45 5.40 15.17 7.36
CA TRP A 45 6.77 14.84 7.76
C TRP A 45 7.82 15.23 6.70
N PHE A 46 7.42 15.85 5.57
CA PHE A 46 8.33 16.14 4.45
C PHE A 46 9.54 16.98 4.85
N ASP A 47 9.32 18.02 5.66
CA ASP A 47 10.38 18.96 6.10
C ASP A 47 11.28 18.37 7.21
N GLN A 48 10.98 17.17 7.69
CA GLN A 48 11.73 16.47 8.76
C GLN A 48 12.69 15.42 8.22
N ILE A 49 12.71 15.19 6.91
CA ILE A 49 13.50 14.13 6.28
C ILE A 49 14.46 14.68 5.22
N ASP A 50 15.53 13.92 4.96
CA ASP A 50 16.37 14.11 3.79
C ASP A 50 15.72 13.40 2.59
N VAL A 51 15.62 14.08 1.43
CA VAL A 51 15.02 13.52 0.22
C VAL A 51 16.07 13.46 -0.88
N VAL A 52 16.35 12.25 -1.38
CA VAL A 52 17.25 12.02 -2.49
C VAL A 52 16.50 11.55 -3.73
N GLN A 53 16.78 12.19 -4.87
CA GLN A 53 16.26 11.75 -6.15
C GLN A 53 17.12 10.61 -6.70
N ALA A 54 16.58 9.39 -6.66
CA ALA A 54 17.24 8.20 -7.18
C ALA A 54 16.21 7.16 -7.65
N ASP A 55 16.65 6.23 -8.49
CA ASP A 55 15.85 5.11 -8.97
C ASP A 55 16.62 3.81 -8.82
N VAL A 56 16.05 2.82 -8.13
CA VAL A 56 16.69 1.51 -7.94
C VAL A 56 16.92 0.76 -9.27
N THR A 57 16.23 1.16 -10.32
CA THR A 57 16.44 0.63 -11.69
C THR A 57 17.61 1.30 -12.42
N LEU A 58 18.17 2.37 -11.84
CA LEU A 58 19.30 3.13 -12.37
C LEU A 58 20.47 3.06 -11.39
N PRO A 59 21.37 2.05 -11.48
CA PRO A 59 22.41 1.77 -10.47
C PRO A 59 23.30 2.97 -10.15
N HIS A 60 23.62 3.82 -11.13
CA HIS A 60 24.46 5.01 -10.96
C HIS A 60 23.88 6.06 -10.00
N THR A 61 22.57 5.99 -9.68
CA THR A 61 21.92 6.91 -8.75
C THR A 61 21.99 6.45 -7.29
N LEU A 62 22.35 5.19 -7.04
CA LEU A 62 22.30 4.58 -5.71
C LEU A 62 23.42 5.04 -4.76
N PRO A 63 24.68 5.28 -5.21
CA PRO A 63 25.75 5.66 -4.29
C PRO A 63 25.41 6.91 -3.46
N ALA A 64 24.91 7.97 -4.09
CA ALA A 64 24.51 9.19 -3.39
C ALA A 64 23.34 8.98 -2.41
N ALA A 65 22.43 8.06 -2.74
CA ALA A 65 21.30 7.74 -1.87
C ALA A 65 21.73 6.96 -0.61
N LEU A 66 22.78 6.13 -0.73
CA LEU A 66 23.27 5.24 0.32
C LEU A 66 24.41 5.82 1.15
N GLU A 67 24.94 6.98 0.78
CA GLU A 67 26.04 7.63 1.51
C GLU A 67 25.67 7.90 2.97
N GLY A 68 26.46 7.36 3.90
CA GLY A 68 26.28 7.49 5.34
C GLY A 68 25.04 6.79 5.93
N VAL A 69 24.37 5.94 5.15
CA VAL A 69 23.21 5.17 5.60
C VAL A 69 23.67 3.99 6.46
N HIS A 70 23.10 3.88 7.68
CA HIS A 70 23.31 2.75 8.57
C HIS A 70 22.43 1.56 8.19
N THR A 71 21.11 1.77 8.04
CA THR A 71 20.15 0.72 7.70
C THR A 71 19.24 1.17 6.56
N ALA A 72 18.93 0.26 5.64
CA ALA A 72 18.12 0.55 4.47
C ALA A 72 16.87 -0.34 4.42
N TYR A 73 15.68 0.29 4.29
CA TYR A 73 14.44 -0.41 3.95
C TYR A 73 14.30 -0.53 2.44
N TYR A 74 14.21 -1.76 1.95
CA TYR A 74 13.90 -2.04 0.55
C TYR A 74 12.41 -2.33 0.39
N LEU A 75 11.62 -1.29 0.03
CA LEU A 75 10.15 -1.35 -0.07
C LEU A 75 9.65 -1.10 -1.50
N VAL A 76 10.52 -1.26 -2.49
CA VAL A 76 10.18 -1.06 -3.91
C VAL A 76 9.71 -2.37 -4.52
N HIS A 77 8.70 -2.27 -5.39
CA HIS A 77 8.35 -3.32 -6.34
C HIS A 77 7.80 -2.70 -7.64
N ASN A 78 8.01 -3.38 -8.78
CA ASN A 78 7.78 -2.83 -10.11
C ASN A 78 6.52 -3.37 -10.80
N MET A 79 5.55 -3.94 -10.08
CA MET A 79 4.34 -4.55 -10.67
C MET A 79 3.58 -3.62 -11.64
N ALA A 80 3.65 -2.32 -11.45
CA ALA A 80 2.98 -1.34 -12.30
C ALA A 80 3.64 -1.14 -13.68
N GLN A 81 4.81 -1.73 -13.93
CA GLN A 81 5.57 -1.52 -15.17
C GLN A 81 5.19 -2.49 -16.31
N GLY A 82 4.22 -3.38 -16.09
CA GLY A 82 3.72 -4.27 -17.13
C GLY A 82 4.60 -5.51 -17.37
N ARG A 83 4.63 -6.02 -18.62
CA ARG A 83 5.37 -7.24 -18.96
C ARG A 83 6.87 -7.06 -18.75
N GLY A 84 7.54 -8.05 -18.15
CA GLY A 84 9.00 -8.03 -17.92
C GLY A 84 9.43 -7.41 -16.59
N TYR A 85 8.50 -6.92 -15.75
CA TYR A 85 8.83 -6.31 -14.45
C TYR A 85 9.63 -7.24 -13.52
N THR A 86 9.46 -8.57 -13.62
CA THR A 86 10.15 -9.53 -12.76
C THR A 86 11.68 -9.51 -12.95
N ALA A 87 12.16 -9.48 -14.19
CA ALA A 87 13.59 -9.35 -14.47
C ALA A 87 14.14 -8.02 -13.93
N LEU A 88 13.46 -6.93 -14.19
CA LEU A 88 13.83 -5.60 -13.70
C LEU A 88 13.84 -5.53 -12.15
N GLU A 89 12.93 -6.22 -11.49
CA GLU A 89 12.86 -6.30 -10.04
C GLU A 89 14.12 -6.99 -9.46
N LEU A 90 14.54 -8.10 -10.06
CA LEU A 90 15.72 -8.85 -9.64
C LEU A 90 17.02 -8.09 -9.94
N GLU A 91 17.13 -7.43 -11.09
CA GLU A 91 18.25 -6.57 -11.45
C GLU A 91 18.39 -5.40 -10.49
N SER A 92 17.28 -4.73 -10.18
CA SER A 92 17.23 -3.63 -9.21
C SER A 92 17.66 -4.08 -7.82
N ALA A 93 17.24 -5.26 -7.39
CA ALA A 93 17.61 -5.81 -6.09
C ALA A 93 19.12 -6.14 -6.02
N ARG A 94 19.70 -6.70 -7.10
CA ARG A 94 21.15 -6.95 -7.17
C ARG A 94 21.94 -5.66 -7.12
N ALA A 95 21.56 -4.67 -7.92
CA ALA A 95 22.20 -3.37 -7.96
C ALA A 95 22.14 -2.68 -6.59
N PHE A 96 20.99 -2.74 -5.92
CA PHE A 96 20.81 -2.16 -4.60
C PHE A 96 21.68 -2.87 -3.55
N ALA A 97 21.70 -4.22 -3.51
CA ALA A 97 22.52 -4.98 -2.58
C ALA A 97 24.02 -4.68 -2.75
N SER A 98 24.49 -4.62 -4.00
CA SER A 98 25.87 -4.25 -4.31
C SER A 98 26.22 -2.82 -3.90
N ALA A 99 25.36 -1.86 -4.20
CA ALA A 99 25.56 -0.47 -3.80
C ALA A 99 25.53 -0.28 -2.28
N ALA A 100 24.65 -1.00 -1.58
CA ALA A 100 24.57 -0.99 -0.12
C ALA A 100 25.84 -1.55 0.54
N GLU A 101 26.39 -2.64 -0.01
CA GLU A 101 27.68 -3.19 0.41
C GLU A 101 28.81 -2.16 0.24
N GLN A 102 28.90 -1.54 -0.93
CA GLN A 102 29.94 -0.54 -1.24
C GLN A 102 29.84 0.71 -0.36
N ALA A 103 28.63 1.10 0.02
CA ALA A 103 28.37 2.24 0.90
C ALA A 103 28.57 1.93 2.39
N GLY A 104 28.84 0.68 2.76
CA GLY A 104 29.02 0.27 4.16
C GLY A 104 27.70 0.20 4.93
N VAL A 105 26.56 -0.02 4.27
CA VAL A 105 25.26 -0.25 4.95
C VAL A 105 25.37 -1.50 5.80
N GLU A 106 24.94 -1.41 7.06
CA GLU A 106 25.08 -2.52 8.01
C GLU A 106 23.91 -3.50 7.99
N HIS A 107 22.73 -3.05 7.54
CA HIS A 107 21.52 -3.87 7.58
C HIS A 107 20.54 -3.46 6.48
N ILE A 108 19.92 -4.43 5.82
CA ILE A 108 18.80 -4.24 4.90
C ILE A 108 17.55 -4.89 5.50
N ILE A 109 16.43 -4.19 5.48
CA ILE A 109 15.13 -4.72 5.89
C ILE A 109 14.22 -4.75 4.66
N TYR A 110 13.71 -5.92 4.33
CA TYR A 110 12.88 -6.17 3.16
C TYR A 110 11.49 -6.65 3.55
N LEU A 111 10.46 -6.12 2.91
CA LEU A 111 9.08 -6.60 3.04
C LEU A 111 8.67 -7.31 1.75
N GLY A 112 8.65 -8.63 1.80
CA GLY A 112 8.25 -9.54 0.74
C GLY A 112 6.80 -9.99 0.84
N GLY A 113 6.41 -10.96 0.02
CA GLY A 113 5.08 -11.58 0.01
C GLY A 113 5.08 -12.95 0.69
N LEU A 114 4.03 -13.22 1.44
CA LEU A 114 3.79 -14.52 2.07
C LEU A 114 3.16 -15.48 1.06
N ALA A 115 3.92 -16.46 0.65
CA ALA A 115 3.47 -17.53 -0.23
C ALA A 115 4.29 -18.80 -0.01
N ASP A 116 3.66 -19.93 -0.18
CA ASP A 116 4.28 -21.23 -0.12
C ASP A 116 5.02 -21.53 -1.43
N PRO A 117 6.36 -21.67 -1.42
CA PRO A 117 7.13 -21.97 -2.62
C PRO A 117 6.77 -23.27 -3.31
N GLU A 118 6.16 -24.23 -2.58
CA GLU A 118 5.74 -25.54 -3.09
C GLU A 118 4.43 -25.48 -3.88
N GLN A 119 3.69 -24.40 -3.76
CA GLN A 119 2.45 -24.19 -4.52
C GLN A 119 2.71 -23.54 -5.88
N HIS A 120 1.72 -23.62 -6.77
CA HIS A 120 1.75 -22.88 -8.02
C HIS A 120 1.56 -21.39 -7.78
N LEU A 121 2.67 -20.66 -7.75
CA LEU A 121 2.67 -19.25 -7.43
C LEU A 121 2.38 -18.36 -8.64
N ALA A 122 1.56 -17.35 -8.44
CA ALA A 122 1.43 -16.24 -9.37
C ALA A 122 2.80 -15.55 -9.58
N PRO A 123 3.09 -15.03 -10.79
CA PRO A 123 4.40 -14.46 -11.14
C PRO A 123 4.89 -13.39 -10.15
N HIS A 124 4.00 -12.52 -9.66
CA HIS A 124 4.35 -11.47 -8.71
C HIS A 124 4.78 -12.01 -7.33
N MET A 125 4.18 -13.12 -6.86
CA MET A 125 4.57 -13.74 -5.58
C MET A 125 5.93 -14.41 -5.71
N ARG A 126 6.16 -15.10 -6.83
CA ARG A 126 7.47 -15.68 -7.14
C ARG A 126 8.56 -14.59 -7.20
N SER A 127 8.31 -13.49 -7.91
CA SER A 127 9.24 -12.36 -7.99
C SER A 127 9.61 -11.82 -6.61
N ARG A 128 8.65 -11.70 -5.69
CA ARG A 128 8.93 -11.23 -4.31
C ARG A 128 9.83 -12.16 -3.52
N ILE A 129 9.61 -13.47 -3.61
CA ILE A 129 10.46 -14.47 -2.96
C ILE A 129 11.88 -14.42 -3.56
N GLU A 130 11.99 -14.34 -4.88
CA GLU A 130 13.26 -14.25 -5.58
C GLU A 130 14.01 -12.96 -5.27
N THR A 131 13.31 -11.82 -5.17
CA THR A 131 13.87 -10.54 -4.74
C THR A 131 14.52 -10.66 -3.36
N GLY A 132 13.82 -11.27 -2.38
CA GLY A 132 14.39 -11.52 -1.06
C GLY A 132 15.64 -12.41 -1.13
N ARG A 133 15.62 -13.46 -1.97
CA ARG A 133 16.79 -14.33 -2.18
C ARG A 133 17.98 -13.56 -2.76
N VAL A 134 17.72 -12.70 -3.75
CA VAL A 134 18.76 -11.87 -4.39
C VAL A 134 19.37 -10.89 -3.40
N LEU A 135 18.56 -10.20 -2.59
CA LEU A 135 19.08 -9.28 -1.56
C LEU A 135 19.97 -10.02 -0.55
N ARG A 136 19.52 -11.19 -0.06
CA ARG A 136 20.28 -12.00 0.89
C ARG A 136 21.54 -12.65 0.30
N GLY A 137 21.65 -12.69 -1.03
CA GLY A 137 22.87 -13.13 -1.72
C GLY A 137 24.02 -12.13 -1.66
N GLY A 138 23.79 -10.89 -1.20
CA GLY A 138 24.82 -9.89 -0.94
C GLY A 138 25.48 -10.10 0.42
N LYS A 139 26.47 -9.24 0.76
CA LYS A 139 27.22 -9.36 2.04
C LYS A 139 26.53 -8.65 3.20
N VAL A 140 25.64 -7.69 2.92
CA VAL A 140 24.89 -6.98 3.96
C VAL A 140 23.80 -7.90 4.53
N PRO A 141 23.71 -8.09 5.85
CA PRO A 141 22.63 -8.89 6.46
C PRO A 141 21.24 -8.35 6.08
N VAL A 142 20.32 -9.25 5.71
CA VAL A 142 18.97 -8.88 5.28
C VAL A 142 17.93 -9.53 6.18
N THR A 143 17.15 -8.74 6.89
CA THR A 143 15.93 -9.22 7.54
C THR A 143 14.77 -9.14 6.56
N GLU A 144 14.20 -10.28 6.21
CA GLU A 144 13.07 -10.40 5.29
C GLU A 144 11.79 -10.73 6.04
N PHE A 145 10.79 -9.87 5.97
CA PHE A 145 9.43 -10.18 6.38
C PHE A 145 8.57 -10.56 5.18
N ARG A 146 7.83 -11.65 5.29
CA ARG A 146 6.87 -12.11 4.29
C ARG A 146 5.47 -11.93 4.82
N ALA A 147 4.71 -11.03 4.22
CA ALA A 147 3.34 -10.72 4.61
C ALA A 147 2.35 -11.10 3.52
N GLY A 148 1.18 -11.60 3.91
CA GLY A 148 0.03 -11.82 3.04
C GLY A 148 -0.80 -10.56 2.84
N VAL A 149 -2.13 -10.67 2.99
CA VAL A 149 -3.05 -9.54 2.91
C VAL A 149 -2.80 -8.58 4.07
N ILE A 150 -2.44 -7.35 3.75
CA ILE A 150 -2.27 -6.29 4.75
C ILE A 150 -3.59 -5.54 4.91
N ALA A 151 -4.17 -5.63 6.11
CA ALA A 151 -5.42 -4.96 6.45
C ALA A 151 -5.17 -3.53 6.94
N GLY A 152 -5.67 -2.56 6.21
CA GLY A 152 -5.55 -1.15 6.55
C GLY A 152 -6.05 -0.25 5.43
N SER A 153 -6.55 0.93 5.77
CA SER A 153 -7.02 1.94 4.81
C SER A 153 -5.93 2.30 3.80
N GLY A 154 -6.23 2.21 2.51
CA GLY A 154 -5.28 2.48 1.42
C GLY A 154 -4.40 1.31 0.99
N SER A 155 -4.43 0.17 1.69
CA SER A 155 -3.83 -1.07 1.18
C SER A 155 -4.61 -1.57 -0.01
N ILE A 156 -3.96 -1.79 -1.15
CA ILE A 156 -4.67 -2.20 -2.38
C ILE A 156 -5.45 -3.50 -2.17
N SER A 157 -4.88 -4.49 -1.46
CA SER A 157 -5.57 -5.74 -1.16
C SER A 157 -6.80 -5.53 -0.30
N PHE A 158 -6.71 -4.67 0.70
CA PHE A 158 -7.85 -4.32 1.57
C PHE A 158 -8.91 -3.52 0.82
N GLU A 159 -8.52 -2.56 -0.01
CA GLU A 159 -9.44 -1.78 -0.81
C GLU A 159 -10.18 -2.64 -1.84
N MET A 160 -9.54 -3.66 -2.40
CA MET A 160 -10.25 -4.63 -3.26
C MET A 160 -11.32 -5.40 -2.48
N ILE A 161 -11.00 -5.89 -1.26
CA ILE A 161 -11.98 -6.53 -0.37
C ILE A 161 -13.13 -5.57 -0.12
N ARG A 162 -12.83 -4.34 0.26
CA ARG A 162 -13.81 -3.30 0.54
C ARG A 162 -14.71 -3.02 -0.66
N PHE A 163 -14.16 -2.63 -1.80
CA PHE A 163 -14.94 -2.26 -2.98
C PHE A 163 -15.83 -3.41 -3.46
N MET A 164 -15.28 -4.61 -3.59
CA MET A 164 -16.07 -5.76 -4.03
C MET A 164 -17.19 -6.10 -3.07
N THR A 165 -16.97 -5.96 -1.77
CA THR A 165 -17.99 -6.23 -0.76
C THR A 165 -19.09 -5.15 -0.72
N GLU A 166 -18.73 -3.89 -0.95
CA GLU A 166 -19.69 -2.80 -0.92
C GLU A 166 -20.57 -2.73 -2.18
N LEU A 167 -20.04 -3.15 -3.33
CA LEU A 167 -20.74 -3.06 -4.60
C LEU A 167 -22.04 -3.88 -4.66
N PHE A 168 -22.01 -5.13 -4.17
CA PHE A 168 -23.12 -6.06 -4.39
C PHE A 168 -23.70 -6.62 -3.08
N PRO A 169 -25.05 -6.68 -2.92
CA PRO A 169 -25.68 -7.40 -1.81
C PRO A 169 -25.41 -8.90 -1.84
N VAL A 170 -25.34 -9.48 -3.04
CA VAL A 170 -24.84 -10.84 -3.29
C VAL A 170 -23.56 -10.70 -4.09
N VAL A 171 -22.44 -11.06 -3.46
CA VAL A 171 -21.10 -10.93 -4.07
C VAL A 171 -20.80 -12.19 -4.87
N PRO A 172 -20.80 -12.12 -6.21
CA PRO A 172 -20.35 -13.24 -7.02
C PRO A 172 -18.84 -13.34 -6.95
N GLY A 173 -18.33 -14.56 -6.80
CA GLY A 173 -16.90 -14.79 -6.74
C GLY A 173 -16.51 -16.16 -7.25
N PRO A 174 -15.25 -16.35 -7.63
CA PRO A 174 -14.73 -17.66 -8.02
C PRO A 174 -14.58 -18.60 -6.83
N ALA A 175 -14.61 -19.89 -7.10
CA ALA A 175 -14.51 -20.94 -6.06
C ALA A 175 -13.18 -20.86 -5.27
N TRP A 176 -12.11 -20.33 -5.87
CA TRP A 176 -10.81 -20.17 -5.19
C TRP A 176 -10.79 -19.07 -4.10
N LEU A 177 -11.87 -18.29 -3.92
CA LEU A 177 -12.04 -17.47 -2.71
C LEU A 177 -12.20 -18.29 -1.42
N LYS A 178 -12.31 -19.62 -1.52
CA LYS A 178 -12.20 -20.57 -0.40
C LYS A 178 -10.76 -20.79 0.07
N ASN A 179 -9.75 -20.38 -0.73
CA ASN A 179 -8.36 -20.44 -0.31
C ASN A 179 -8.13 -19.61 0.94
N LYS A 180 -7.16 -20.04 1.73
CA LYS A 180 -6.89 -19.48 3.05
C LYS A 180 -5.92 -18.30 2.98
N SER A 181 -6.15 -17.33 3.82
CA SER A 181 -5.25 -16.20 4.04
C SER A 181 -5.13 -15.92 5.53
N GLN A 182 -3.96 -15.50 5.98
CA GLN A 182 -3.72 -15.01 7.32
C GLN A 182 -3.39 -13.52 7.26
N PRO A 183 -4.44 -12.65 7.22
CA PRO A 183 -4.26 -11.21 7.05
C PRO A 183 -3.58 -10.61 8.27
N ILE A 184 -2.74 -9.59 8.04
CA ILE A 184 -2.04 -8.87 9.10
C ILE A 184 -2.45 -7.39 9.10
N ALA A 185 -2.63 -6.79 10.29
CA ALA A 185 -2.90 -5.36 10.41
C ALA A 185 -1.69 -4.54 9.94
N ILE A 186 -1.91 -3.41 9.28
CA ILE A 186 -0.84 -2.51 8.85
C ILE A 186 0.02 -2.05 10.03
N GLN A 187 -0.59 -1.80 11.20
CA GLN A 187 0.13 -1.42 12.41
C GLN A 187 1.16 -2.48 12.78
N ASN A 188 0.77 -3.77 12.74
CA ASN A 188 1.69 -4.86 13.05
C ASN A 188 2.83 -5.00 12.02
N VAL A 189 2.54 -4.75 10.73
CA VAL A 189 3.63 -4.71 9.72
C VAL A 189 4.64 -3.63 10.07
N ILE A 190 4.17 -2.43 10.43
CA ILE A 190 5.04 -1.33 10.82
C ILE A 190 5.81 -1.65 12.11
N ASP A 191 5.16 -2.29 13.10
CA ASP A 191 5.80 -2.69 14.35
C ASP A 191 6.93 -3.70 14.10
N TYR A 192 6.73 -4.71 13.25
CA TYR A 192 7.80 -5.64 12.83
C TYR A 192 8.96 -4.92 12.11
N LEU A 193 8.63 -4.00 11.21
CA LEU A 193 9.67 -3.23 10.49
C LEU A 193 10.50 -2.37 11.45
N LEU A 194 9.86 -1.74 12.46
CA LEU A 194 10.56 -0.96 13.48
C LEU A 194 11.38 -1.85 14.41
N ALA A 195 10.80 -2.95 14.89
CA ALA A 195 11.49 -3.88 15.78
C ALA A 195 12.76 -4.46 15.16
N ALA A 196 12.78 -4.69 13.83
CA ALA A 196 13.96 -5.17 13.11
C ALA A 196 15.18 -4.23 13.18
N LEU A 197 15.00 -2.94 13.50
CA LEU A 197 16.12 -2.01 13.66
C LEU A 197 16.97 -2.29 14.91
N THR A 198 16.33 -2.73 15.98
CA THR A 198 16.96 -2.84 17.30
C THR A 198 17.05 -4.29 17.81
N ASN A 199 16.29 -5.21 17.24
CA ASN A 199 16.22 -6.58 17.69
C ASN A 199 17.34 -7.42 17.02
N PRO A 200 18.39 -7.85 17.76
CA PRO A 200 19.48 -8.62 17.21
C PRO A 200 19.04 -10.04 16.78
N ASN A 201 18.00 -10.61 17.42
CA ASN A 201 17.51 -11.96 17.11
C ASN A 201 16.84 -12.04 15.75
N GLY A 202 16.39 -10.89 15.21
CA GLY A 202 15.78 -10.81 13.89
C GLY A 202 16.75 -10.50 12.76
N ARG A 203 18.00 -10.14 13.07
CA ARG A 203 18.95 -9.69 12.05
C ARG A 203 19.39 -10.83 11.13
N GLY A 204 19.19 -10.64 9.84
CA GLY A 204 19.57 -11.62 8.80
C GLY A 204 18.58 -12.77 8.63
N GLY A 205 17.48 -12.81 9.37
CA GLY A 205 16.47 -13.86 9.31
C GLY A 205 15.38 -13.63 8.25
N VAL A 206 14.67 -14.71 7.92
CA VAL A 206 13.46 -14.68 7.08
C VAL A 206 12.27 -15.05 7.97
N PHE A 207 11.27 -14.17 8.03
CA PHE A 207 10.15 -14.31 8.94
C PHE A 207 8.82 -14.20 8.19
N GLU A 208 7.99 -15.22 8.32
CA GLU A 208 6.61 -15.16 7.88
C GLU A 208 5.77 -14.43 8.92
N ILE A 209 5.10 -13.36 8.52
CA ILE A 209 4.27 -12.56 9.42
C ILE A 209 2.80 -12.58 8.99
N GLY A 210 1.92 -12.87 9.93
CA GLY A 210 0.48 -12.93 9.76
C GLY A 210 -0.23 -12.44 11.02
N GLY A 211 -1.54 -12.26 10.93
CA GLY A 211 -2.38 -11.92 12.08
C GLY A 211 -2.71 -13.16 12.94
N LEU A 212 -3.58 -12.95 13.92
CA LEU A 212 -3.94 -13.97 14.92
C LEU A 212 -4.66 -15.19 14.34
N GLN A 213 -5.39 -15.03 13.25
CA GLN A 213 -6.28 -16.05 12.73
C GLN A 213 -6.20 -16.20 11.22
N THR A 214 -6.46 -17.38 10.74
CA THR A 214 -6.58 -17.72 9.32
C THR A 214 -8.05 -17.70 8.90
N TYR A 215 -8.31 -17.08 7.75
CA TYR A 215 -9.64 -16.97 7.14
C TYR A 215 -9.59 -17.37 5.67
N THR A 216 -10.74 -17.72 5.09
CA THR A 216 -10.85 -17.74 3.62
C THR A 216 -10.95 -16.30 3.10
N TYR A 217 -10.58 -16.08 1.83
CA TYR A 217 -10.79 -14.76 1.24
C TYR A 217 -12.28 -14.34 1.24
N ALA A 218 -13.19 -15.31 1.10
CA ALA A 218 -14.63 -15.07 1.25
C ALA A 218 -14.98 -14.61 2.67
N ASP A 219 -14.39 -15.21 3.70
CA ASP A 219 -14.62 -14.82 5.10
C ASP A 219 -14.11 -13.40 5.36
N LEU A 220 -12.97 -12.98 4.78
CA LEU A 220 -12.47 -11.63 4.92
C LEU A 220 -13.49 -10.60 4.39
N MET A 221 -14.12 -10.88 3.25
CA MET A 221 -15.17 -10.03 2.69
C MET A 221 -16.41 -9.99 3.59
N LEU A 222 -16.85 -11.12 4.12
CA LEU A 222 -18.01 -11.19 5.02
C LEU A 222 -17.75 -10.54 6.38
N ARG A 223 -16.51 -10.63 6.90
CA ARG A 223 -16.08 -9.93 8.13
C ARG A 223 -16.06 -8.42 7.92
N TYR A 224 -15.49 -7.97 6.79
CA TYR A 224 -15.58 -6.56 6.41
C TYR A 224 -17.04 -6.10 6.35
N ALA A 225 -17.92 -6.85 5.69
CA ALA A 225 -19.34 -6.51 5.59
C ALA A 225 -19.99 -6.34 6.97
N ARG A 226 -19.72 -7.27 7.90
CA ARG A 226 -20.23 -7.18 9.28
C ARG A 226 -19.73 -5.95 10.02
N ALA A 227 -18.43 -5.66 9.94
CA ALA A 227 -17.84 -4.47 10.56
C ALA A 227 -18.44 -3.16 9.99
N ARG A 228 -18.82 -3.17 8.72
CA ARG A 228 -19.45 -2.04 8.01
C ARG A 228 -20.98 -1.97 8.22
N GLY A 229 -21.58 -2.95 8.90
CA GLY A 229 -23.04 -3.05 9.06
C GLY A 229 -23.78 -3.45 7.78
N LEU A 230 -23.10 -4.08 6.82
CA LEU A 230 -23.68 -4.50 5.55
C LEU A 230 -24.13 -5.96 5.61
N LYS A 231 -25.36 -6.24 5.14
CA LYS A 231 -25.84 -7.60 4.96
C LYS A 231 -25.39 -8.11 3.59
N ARG A 232 -24.43 -9.06 3.57
CA ARG A 232 -23.85 -9.61 2.35
C ARG A 232 -23.93 -11.13 2.34
N ARG A 233 -24.08 -11.69 1.16
CA ARG A 233 -24.01 -13.13 0.89
C ARG A 233 -22.98 -13.38 -0.21
N MET A 234 -22.26 -14.49 -0.09
CA MET A 234 -21.30 -14.91 -1.12
C MET A 234 -21.95 -15.98 -2.00
N PHE A 235 -21.73 -15.86 -3.31
CA PHE A 235 -22.10 -16.88 -4.27
C PHE A 235 -20.86 -17.27 -5.07
N LEU A 236 -20.31 -18.46 -4.76
CA LEU A 236 -19.04 -18.91 -5.33
C LEU A 236 -19.29 -19.83 -6.51
N LEU A 237 -18.74 -19.44 -7.66
CA LEU A 237 -18.85 -20.14 -8.93
C LEU A 237 -17.52 -20.80 -9.31
N PRO A 238 -17.54 -22.08 -9.76
CA PRO A 238 -16.37 -22.72 -10.34
C PRO A 238 -16.07 -22.14 -11.72
N GLY A 239 -14.83 -22.31 -12.18
CA GLY A 239 -14.44 -22.04 -13.57
C GLY A 239 -14.30 -20.56 -13.94
N ILE A 240 -14.46 -19.61 -13.03
CA ILE A 240 -14.23 -18.19 -13.33
C ILE A 240 -12.72 -17.93 -13.41
N PRO A 241 -12.20 -17.53 -14.59
CA PRO A 241 -10.77 -17.31 -14.76
C PRO A 241 -10.32 -15.98 -14.14
N VAL A 242 -9.03 -15.93 -13.73
CA VAL A 242 -8.41 -14.74 -13.09
C VAL A 242 -8.56 -13.48 -13.93
N TRP A 243 -8.35 -13.58 -15.26
CA TRP A 243 -8.45 -12.42 -16.16
C TRP A 243 -9.84 -11.78 -16.18
N PHE A 244 -10.89 -12.61 -16.11
CA PHE A 244 -12.28 -12.12 -16.10
C PHE A 244 -12.60 -11.39 -14.80
N MET A 245 -12.20 -11.96 -13.66
CA MET A 245 -12.34 -11.29 -12.37
C MET A 245 -11.55 -9.99 -12.30
N ALA A 246 -10.32 -9.98 -12.82
CA ALA A 246 -9.49 -8.79 -12.87
C ALA A 246 -10.10 -7.68 -13.73
N LEU A 247 -10.73 -8.04 -14.85
CA LEU A 247 -11.46 -7.11 -15.69
C LEU A 247 -12.66 -6.51 -14.93
N GLY A 248 -13.45 -7.36 -14.25
CA GLY A 248 -14.58 -6.90 -13.42
C GLY A 248 -14.13 -5.94 -12.33
N VAL A 249 -13.07 -6.26 -11.60
CA VAL A 249 -12.48 -5.39 -10.58
C VAL A 249 -12.01 -4.06 -11.19
N ALA A 250 -11.30 -4.09 -12.32
CA ALA A 250 -10.80 -2.88 -12.97
C ALA A 250 -11.90 -1.97 -13.52
N LEU A 251 -13.02 -2.54 -13.95
CA LEU A 251 -14.18 -1.77 -14.44
C LEU A 251 -15.01 -1.18 -13.29
N MET A 252 -15.11 -1.90 -12.18
CA MET A 252 -16.00 -1.54 -11.06
C MET A 252 -15.30 -0.84 -9.91
N THR A 253 -13.97 -0.82 -9.90
CA THR A 253 -13.17 -0.25 -8.83
C THR A 253 -12.07 0.64 -9.39
N PRO A 254 -11.45 1.50 -8.57
CA PRO A 254 -10.31 2.31 -9.00
C PRO A 254 -9.00 1.51 -9.18
N VAL A 255 -9.00 0.21 -9.07
CA VAL A 255 -7.79 -0.61 -9.20
C VAL A 255 -7.45 -0.84 -10.68
N PRO A 256 -6.25 -0.44 -11.17
CA PRO A 256 -5.86 -0.68 -12.56
C PRO A 256 -5.78 -2.17 -12.89
N TYR A 257 -6.21 -2.55 -14.10
CA TYR A 257 -6.24 -3.95 -14.53
C TYR A 257 -4.94 -4.74 -14.28
N PRO A 258 -3.73 -4.25 -14.62
CA PRO A 258 -2.50 -5.02 -14.39
C PRO A 258 -2.27 -5.36 -12.91
N ILE A 259 -2.63 -4.44 -12.02
CA ILE A 259 -2.52 -4.63 -10.56
C ILE A 259 -3.61 -5.60 -10.08
N ALA A 260 -4.85 -5.43 -10.53
CA ALA A 260 -5.95 -6.33 -10.21
C ALA A 260 -5.63 -7.77 -10.66
N TYR A 261 -5.11 -7.93 -11.88
CA TYR A 261 -4.74 -9.23 -12.42
C TYR A 261 -3.65 -9.93 -11.59
N ALA A 262 -2.60 -9.18 -11.25
CA ALA A 262 -1.52 -9.71 -10.42
C ALA A 262 -2.03 -10.14 -9.04
N LEU A 263 -2.74 -9.26 -8.33
CA LEU A 263 -3.23 -9.53 -6.99
C LEU A 263 -4.27 -10.65 -6.94
N ILE A 264 -5.23 -10.66 -7.87
CA ILE A 264 -6.23 -11.71 -7.96
C ILE A 264 -5.58 -13.06 -8.29
N GLY A 265 -4.56 -13.08 -9.14
CA GLY A 265 -3.77 -14.28 -9.38
C GLY A 265 -3.12 -14.84 -8.12
N GLY A 266 -2.72 -13.99 -7.18
CA GLY A 266 -2.18 -14.41 -5.88
C GLY A 266 -3.21 -15.07 -4.95
N LEU A 267 -4.51 -14.78 -5.14
CA LEU A 267 -5.58 -15.40 -4.35
C LEU A 267 -5.85 -16.87 -4.73
N SER A 268 -5.29 -17.35 -5.84
CA SER A 268 -5.44 -18.74 -6.29
C SER A 268 -4.66 -19.75 -5.44
N ALA A 269 -3.82 -19.30 -4.51
CA ALA A 269 -3.07 -20.10 -3.57
C ALA A 269 -3.33 -19.66 -2.13
N ASP A 270 -3.04 -20.54 -1.17
CA ASP A 270 -3.09 -20.20 0.24
C ASP A 270 -1.94 -19.24 0.60
N SER A 271 -2.23 -18.28 1.49
CA SER A 271 -1.25 -17.33 2.03
C SER A 271 -1.34 -17.33 3.56
N VAL A 272 -0.76 -18.37 4.16
CA VAL A 272 -0.83 -18.66 5.59
C VAL A 272 0.60 -18.85 6.13
N VAL A 273 0.85 -18.37 7.33
CA VAL A 273 2.12 -18.57 8.05
C VAL A 273 2.29 -20.06 8.33
N LYS A 274 3.37 -20.63 7.81
CA LYS A 274 3.82 -22.00 8.09
C LYS A 274 4.91 -22.02 9.17
N HIS A 275 5.67 -20.94 9.23
CA HIS A 275 6.84 -20.78 10.08
C HIS A 275 6.63 -19.58 11.03
N PRO A 276 6.09 -19.83 12.26
CA PRO A 276 5.69 -18.76 13.19
C PRO A 276 6.84 -18.21 14.03
N GLU A 277 8.09 -18.40 13.63
CA GLU A 277 9.30 -17.96 14.34
C GLU A 277 9.34 -16.43 14.57
N ALA A 278 8.61 -15.66 13.76
CA ALA A 278 8.47 -14.23 13.96
C ALA A 278 7.93 -13.86 15.35
N LEU A 279 7.01 -14.65 15.90
CA LEU A 279 6.44 -14.41 17.24
C LEU A 279 7.46 -14.59 18.37
N GLN A 280 8.44 -15.48 18.14
CA GLN A 280 9.52 -15.72 19.11
C GLN A 280 10.65 -14.73 18.94
N ALA A 281 10.97 -14.38 17.70
CA ALA A 281 12.03 -13.43 17.38
C ALA A 281 11.65 -11.99 17.77
N PHE A 282 10.36 -11.63 17.71
CA PHE A 282 9.84 -10.28 17.95
C PHE A 282 8.68 -10.30 18.97
N PRO A 283 8.92 -10.70 20.23
CA PRO A 283 7.89 -10.85 21.25
C PRO A 283 7.23 -9.52 21.66
N GLU A 284 7.86 -8.40 21.35
CA GLU A 284 7.34 -7.05 21.57
C GLU A 284 6.16 -6.69 20.64
N VAL A 285 6.02 -7.38 19.50
CA VAL A 285 4.95 -7.11 18.53
C VAL A 285 3.65 -7.79 18.98
N LYS A 286 2.68 -6.98 19.36
CA LYS A 286 1.35 -7.46 19.79
C LYS A 286 0.40 -7.46 18.61
N LEU A 287 0.01 -8.65 18.17
CA LEU A 287 -0.85 -8.81 17.00
C LEU A 287 -2.27 -8.27 17.26
N ILE A 288 -2.79 -7.56 16.27
CA ILE A 288 -4.15 -6.99 16.25
C ILE A 288 -5.06 -7.95 15.49
N ASP A 289 -6.25 -8.19 16.02
CA ASP A 289 -7.30 -8.97 15.34
C ASP A 289 -7.77 -8.31 14.04
N PHE A 290 -8.12 -9.13 13.04
CA PHE A 290 -8.55 -8.63 11.73
C PHE A 290 -9.78 -7.72 11.81
N ASP A 291 -10.78 -8.06 12.64
CA ASP A 291 -11.98 -7.23 12.78
C ASP A 291 -11.65 -5.87 13.43
N ALA A 292 -10.67 -5.83 14.34
CA ALA A 292 -10.15 -4.59 14.91
C ALA A 292 -9.39 -3.76 13.85
N ALA A 293 -8.55 -4.40 13.03
CA ALA A 293 -7.86 -3.76 11.92
C ALA A 293 -8.84 -3.17 10.89
N VAL A 294 -9.94 -3.87 10.60
CA VAL A 294 -11.02 -3.37 9.73
C VAL A 294 -11.68 -2.13 10.33
N ARG A 295 -12.01 -2.16 11.63
CA ARG A 295 -12.61 -0.99 12.30
C ARG A 295 -11.68 0.22 12.28
N ASP A 296 -10.39 0.05 12.56
CA ASP A 296 -9.39 1.12 12.46
C ASP A 296 -9.30 1.65 11.02
N ALA A 297 -9.26 0.76 10.03
CA ALA A 297 -9.23 1.16 8.63
C ALA A 297 -10.45 1.99 8.22
N LEU A 298 -11.65 1.63 8.71
CA LEU A 298 -12.88 2.38 8.45
C LEU A 298 -12.87 3.77 9.12
N GLN A 299 -12.31 3.91 10.31
CA GLN A 299 -12.15 5.21 10.97
C GLN A 299 -11.18 6.12 10.20
N ARG A 300 -10.09 5.56 9.66
CA ARG A 300 -9.10 6.30 8.86
C ARG A 300 -9.57 6.70 7.47
N THR A 301 -10.74 6.23 7.03
CA THR A 301 -11.37 6.74 5.80
C THR A 301 -12.11 8.07 6.02
N HIS A 302 -12.18 8.56 7.27
CA HIS A 302 -12.75 9.88 7.55
C HIS A 302 -11.77 10.99 7.14
N PRO A 303 -12.24 12.13 6.59
CA PRO A 303 -11.41 13.23 6.10
C PRO A 303 -10.35 13.75 7.08
N ASP A 304 -10.66 13.73 8.38
CA ASP A 304 -9.76 14.22 9.42
C ASP A 304 -8.57 13.30 9.68
N HIS A 305 -8.65 12.04 9.21
CA HIS A 305 -7.64 11.00 9.45
C HIS A 305 -6.96 10.51 8.18
N ILE A 306 -7.40 10.99 6.98
CA ILE A 306 -6.76 10.62 5.72
C ILE A 306 -5.41 11.32 5.63
N GLU A 307 -4.35 10.54 5.45
CA GLU A 307 -3.05 11.09 5.04
C GLU A 307 -3.18 11.72 3.66
N ARG A 308 -2.59 12.89 3.46
CA ARG A 308 -2.62 13.57 2.16
C ARG A 308 -2.03 12.67 1.09
N VAL A 309 -2.86 12.32 0.12
CA VAL A 309 -2.42 11.60 -1.07
C VAL A 309 -1.78 12.60 -2.02
N TRP A 310 -0.55 12.33 -2.42
CA TRP A 310 0.06 13.11 -3.47
C TRP A 310 -0.59 12.75 -4.82
N LEU A 311 -1.01 13.77 -5.54
CA LEU A 311 -1.58 13.66 -6.88
C LEU A 311 -0.51 14.12 -7.87
N ASP A 312 -0.20 13.29 -8.88
CA ASP A 312 0.62 13.72 -10.02
C ASP A 312 -0.02 14.97 -10.61
N GLY A 313 0.62 16.12 -10.49
CA GLY A 313 0.14 17.40 -10.95
C GLY A 313 -0.02 17.49 -12.48
N ARG A 314 -0.69 16.49 -13.07
CA ARG A 314 -1.13 16.49 -14.45
C ARG A 314 -2.56 17.01 -14.48
N PRO A 315 -2.82 18.17 -15.09
CA PRO A 315 -4.16 18.67 -15.29
C PRO A 315 -5.03 17.60 -15.95
N GLY A 316 -6.17 17.22 -15.32
CA GLY A 316 -7.12 16.28 -15.86
C GLY A 316 -6.76 14.79 -15.73
N ALA A 317 -5.69 14.43 -15.03
CA ALA A 317 -5.43 13.03 -14.73
C ALA A 317 -6.52 12.46 -13.81
N LYS A 318 -7.23 11.42 -14.25
CA LYS A 318 -8.12 10.61 -13.41
C LYS A 318 -7.26 9.90 -12.38
N SER A 319 -6.98 10.55 -11.27
CA SER A 319 -6.22 9.96 -10.19
C SER A 319 -7.17 9.17 -9.31
N LEU A 320 -7.28 7.89 -9.60
CA LEU A 320 -7.95 6.91 -8.77
C LEU A 320 -6.92 6.42 -7.76
N LYS A 321 -6.61 7.17 -6.72
CA LYS A 321 -5.63 6.73 -5.72
C LYS A 321 -6.08 7.09 -4.32
N HIS A 322 -6.39 6.05 -3.66
CA HIS A 322 -5.83 5.44 -2.46
C HIS A 322 -6.32 6.09 -1.18
N GLU A 323 -6.57 5.32 -0.25
CA GLU A 323 -7.16 5.51 1.07
C GLU A 323 -8.69 5.41 1.05
N GLY A 324 -9.19 4.61 0.06
CA GLY A 324 -10.60 4.26 0.01
C GLY A 324 -11.53 5.31 -0.56
N CYS A 325 -10.99 6.36 -1.18
CA CYS A 325 -11.78 7.44 -1.76
C CYS A 325 -11.56 7.57 -3.25
N PHE A 326 -12.59 7.99 -3.95
CA PHE A 326 -12.43 8.56 -5.29
C PHE A 326 -11.90 9.98 -5.16
N ILE A 327 -10.99 10.35 -6.05
CA ILE A 327 -10.33 11.65 -6.00
C ILE A 327 -10.47 12.32 -7.36
N LEU A 328 -10.82 13.59 -7.35
CA LEU A 328 -10.81 14.46 -8.51
C LEU A 328 -10.01 15.70 -8.16
N HIS A 329 -8.88 15.89 -8.85
CA HIS A 329 -7.93 16.95 -8.60
C HIS A 329 -7.88 17.92 -9.77
N LEU A 330 -7.79 19.21 -9.46
CA LEU A 330 -7.63 20.28 -10.43
C LEU A 330 -6.59 21.27 -9.92
N ASP A 331 -5.55 21.53 -10.72
CA ASP A 331 -4.63 22.64 -10.48
C ASP A 331 -5.33 23.97 -10.82
N THR A 332 -5.20 24.94 -9.94
CA THR A 332 -5.78 26.28 -10.11
C THR A 332 -4.70 27.32 -10.01
N TYR A 333 -4.82 28.38 -10.80
CA TYR A 333 -3.84 29.47 -10.85
C TYR A 333 -4.09 30.58 -9.83
N LEU A 334 -4.97 30.40 -8.87
CA LEU A 334 -5.45 31.46 -7.99
C LEU A 334 -4.97 31.31 -6.54
N GLY A 335 -4.15 32.27 -6.12
CA GLY A 335 -4.06 32.85 -4.79
C GLY A 335 -3.52 32.00 -3.64
N GLU A 336 -2.86 32.66 -2.71
CA GLU A 336 -2.49 32.14 -1.40
C GLU A 336 -3.76 31.85 -0.57
N GLY A 337 -4.21 30.62 -0.57
CA GLY A 337 -5.35 30.15 0.24
C GLY A 337 -4.91 29.08 1.24
N VAL A 338 -5.16 29.32 2.51
CA VAL A 338 -5.06 28.34 3.59
C VAL A 338 -6.04 27.21 3.31
N GLY A 339 -5.61 25.94 3.46
CA GLY A 339 -6.40 24.77 3.14
C GLY A 339 -7.74 24.73 3.90
N VAL A 340 -8.82 25.07 3.20
CA VAL A 340 -10.19 24.98 3.72
C VAL A 340 -10.75 23.61 3.34
N ARG A 341 -11.25 22.88 4.33
CA ARG A 341 -12.00 21.63 4.12
C ARG A 341 -13.48 21.90 4.21
N GLU A 342 -14.20 21.60 3.16
CA GLU A 342 -15.66 21.57 3.18
C GLU A 342 -16.13 20.10 3.17
N PHE A 343 -16.70 19.62 4.26
CA PHE A 343 -17.21 18.25 4.38
C PHE A 343 -18.72 18.22 4.23
N ARG A 344 -19.23 17.22 3.51
CA ARG A 344 -20.67 16.93 3.40
C ARG A 344 -20.91 15.42 3.47
N GLN A 345 -21.67 15.00 4.47
CA GLN A 345 -22.26 13.67 4.48
C GLN A 345 -23.47 13.68 3.57
N ILE A 346 -23.50 12.77 2.59
CA ILE A 346 -24.65 12.59 1.70
C ILE A 346 -25.19 11.16 1.84
N ARG A 347 -26.41 10.90 1.35
CA ARG A 347 -27.04 9.58 1.46
C ARG A 347 -26.20 8.45 0.84
N PHE A 348 -25.35 8.78 -0.11
CA PHE A 348 -24.61 7.81 -0.92
C PHE A 348 -23.13 7.71 -0.53
N GLY A 349 -22.69 8.41 0.50
CA GLY A 349 -21.30 8.42 0.95
C GLY A 349 -20.89 9.77 1.55
N SER A 350 -19.59 9.95 1.71
CA SER A 350 -19.00 11.18 2.23
C SER A 350 -18.25 11.92 1.11
N LEU A 351 -18.56 13.19 0.95
CA LEU A 351 -17.94 14.07 -0.04
C LEU A 351 -17.22 15.20 0.68
N TRP A 352 -15.99 15.53 0.30
CA TRP A 352 -15.32 16.73 0.82
C TRP A 352 -14.41 17.35 -0.21
N LEU A 353 -14.24 18.67 -0.09
CA LEU A 353 -13.37 19.48 -0.91
C LEU A 353 -12.22 20.00 -0.08
N GLU A 354 -11.00 19.80 -0.54
CA GLU A 354 -9.80 20.46 -0.02
C GLU A 354 -9.37 21.54 -1.00
N ARG A 355 -9.14 22.75 -0.49
CA ARG A 355 -8.57 23.87 -1.25
C ARG A 355 -7.14 24.07 -0.80
N GLY A 356 -6.19 23.80 -1.66
CA GLY A 356 -4.79 24.16 -1.48
C GLY A 356 -4.48 25.53 -2.11
N SER A 357 -3.28 26.04 -1.90
CA SER A 357 -2.82 27.32 -2.46
C SER A 357 -2.87 27.38 -3.99
N ARG A 358 -2.75 26.23 -4.66
CA ARG A 358 -2.73 26.13 -6.13
C ARG A 358 -3.57 24.95 -6.66
N SER A 359 -4.42 24.37 -5.84
CA SER A 359 -5.18 23.19 -6.25
C SER A 359 -6.49 23.04 -5.50
N HIS A 360 -7.47 22.45 -6.15
CA HIS A 360 -8.70 22.00 -5.55
C HIS A 360 -8.79 20.48 -5.70
N THR A 361 -9.06 19.79 -4.61
CA THR A 361 -9.17 18.33 -4.62
C THR A 361 -10.52 17.92 -4.01
N LEU A 362 -11.34 17.26 -4.81
CA LEU A 362 -12.60 16.69 -4.38
C LEU A 362 -12.38 15.21 -4.06
N PHE A 363 -12.77 14.82 -2.87
CA PHE A 363 -12.73 13.44 -2.39
C PHE A 363 -14.15 12.91 -2.23
N PHE A 364 -14.32 11.63 -2.55
CA PHE A 364 -15.58 10.94 -2.34
C PHE A 364 -15.35 9.52 -1.83
N SER A 365 -15.90 9.23 -0.65
CA SER A 365 -15.95 7.88 -0.09
C SER A 365 -17.35 7.29 -0.32
N PRO A 366 -17.52 6.34 -1.25
CA PRO A 366 -18.82 5.76 -1.56
C PRO A 366 -19.36 4.90 -0.41
N SER A 367 -20.69 4.82 -0.30
CA SER A 367 -21.40 3.89 0.60
C SER A 367 -22.28 2.96 -0.22
N GLY A 368 -21.84 1.70 -0.36
CA GLY A 368 -22.54 0.67 -1.13
C GLY A 368 -22.65 0.98 -2.63
N LEU A 369 -23.34 0.12 -3.37
CA LEU A 369 -23.59 0.28 -4.81
C LEU A 369 -24.18 1.66 -5.19
N PRO A 370 -25.14 2.23 -4.45
CA PRO A 370 -25.66 3.55 -4.79
C PRO A 370 -24.59 4.64 -4.76
N GLY A 371 -23.60 4.56 -3.86
CA GLY A 371 -22.48 5.50 -3.82
C GLY A 371 -21.58 5.41 -5.04
N PHE A 372 -21.28 4.20 -5.49
CA PHE A 372 -20.50 4.00 -6.71
C PHE A 372 -21.24 4.53 -7.93
N LEU A 373 -22.53 4.20 -8.08
CA LEU A 373 -23.36 4.72 -9.17
C LEU A 373 -23.45 6.25 -9.15
N TYR A 374 -23.66 6.84 -7.98
CA TYR A 374 -23.65 8.29 -7.80
C TYR A 374 -22.35 8.91 -8.33
N TRP A 375 -21.18 8.38 -7.95
CA TRP A 375 -19.90 8.91 -8.41
C TRP A 375 -19.74 8.80 -9.92
N TYR A 376 -19.98 7.62 -10.50
CA TYR A 376 -19.77 7.39 -11.94
C TYR A 376 -20.75 8.21 -12.80
N LEU A 377 -22.02 8.27 -12.43
CA LEU A 377 -23.02 9.03 -13.17
C LEU A 377 -22.79 10.53 -13.08
N LEU A 378 -22.38 11.03 -11.90
CA LEU A 378 -22.18 12.45 -11.68
C LEU A 378 -20.72 12.92 -11.85
N TYR A 379 -19.82 12.04 -12.22
CA TYR A 379 -18.41 12.38 -12.46
C TYR A 379 -18.22 13.58 -13.40
N PRO A 380 -18.89 13.67 -14.57
CA PRO A 380 -18.75 14.81 -15.47
C PRO A 380 -19.19 16.14 -14.81
N PHE A 381 -20.27 16.07 -14.01
CA PHE A 381 -20.79 17.24 -13.28
C PHE A 381 -19.86 17.67 -12.16
N HIS A 382 -19.28 16.73 -11.40
CA HIS A 382 -18.28 17.02 -10.37
C HIS A 382 -17.04 17.66 -10.99
N TRP A 383 -16.60 17.18 -12.14
CA TRP A 383 -15.46 17.74 -12.87
C TRP A 383 -15.75 19.17 -13.35
N LEU A 384 -16.91 19.41 -13.97
CA LEU A 384 -17.34 20.74 -14.41
C LEU A 384 -17.48 21.69 -13.23
N TRP A 385 -18.11 21.26 -12.14
CA TRP A 385 -18.29 22.05 -10.94
C TRP A 385 -16.95 22.44 -10.30
N LEU A 386 -16.01 21.50 -10.18
CA LEU A 386 -14.68 21.77 -9.64
C LEU A 386 -13.93 22.81 -10.52
N ARG A 387 -14.03 22.65 -11.84
CA ARG A 387 -13.42 23.56 -12.81
C ARG A 387 -14.02 24.98 -12.77
N TRP A 388 -15.31 25.06 -12.55
CA TRP A 388 -16.02 26.35 -12.40
C TRP A 388 -15.62 27.03 -11.09
N ARG A 389 -15.57 26.30 -9.99
CA ARG A 389 -15.10 26.81 -8.70
C ARG A 389 -13.64 27.25 -8.69
N GLY A 390 -12.79 26.52 -9.39
CA GLY A 390 -11.36 26.86 -9.54
C GLY A 390 -11.09 28.12 -10.35
N LYS A 391 -12.10 28.67 -11.04
CA LYS A 391 -12.01 29.94 -11.80
C LYS A 391 -12.52 31.15 -11.02
N ARG A 392 -13.14 30.94 -9.87
CA ARG A 392 -13.62 32.03 -9.00
C ARG A 392 -12.55 32.36 -7.96
N PRO A 393 -12.24 33.65 -7.77
CA PRO A 393 -11.32 34.11 -6.74
C PRO A 393 -11.80 33.81 -5.32
#